data_3820c9b79818fbc22f6334d487bf7a3f
#
_entry.id   3820c9b79818fbc22f6334d487bf7a3f
#
_cell.length_a   1.000
_cell.length_b   1.000
_cell.length_c   1.000
_cell.angle_alpha   90.00
_cell.angle_beta   90.00
_cell.angle_gamma   90.00
#
_symmetry.space_group_name_H-M   'P 1'
#
loop_
_entity.id
_entity.type
_entity.pdbx_description
1 polymer ?
#
loop_
_entity_poly.entity_id
_entity_poly.type
_entity_poly.pdbx_seq_one_letter_code
_entity_poly.pdbx_strand_id
1 'polypeptide(L)'
;MKSVQKSSPLLLLIAGAKGAVGSTVAVAASALQKDTEKVLPNLTTADMFAEVLPANQIFVAGWDSSDKSLIDSVLDHEVLNEKIWTGYKNDLEQIHIQEVPESHLTPKAQVEKLQDDIRNFKKRYIGAKPVLINLLPACGDVDLSHCNNLSDLYDELKSVAFPDMMYTIAAVTSGVPVVNFSSNSLEVPVIVNEAIKHNVPISGKDGKTGQTY
;
A
#
# COMPACT_ATOMS: atom_id res chain seq x y z
N MET A 1 5.36 -8.08 36.26
CA MET A 1 4.71 -8.44 34.97
C MET A 1 4.73 -7.19 34.11
N LYS A 2 5.54 -7.15 33.01
CA LYS A 2 5.44 -6.08 32.00
C LYS A 2 4.10 -6.28 31.28
N SER A 3 3.25 -5.25 31.29
CA SER A 3 2.03 -5.26 30.47
C SER A 3 2.46 -5.47 29.02
N VAL A 4 2.09 -6.59 28.42
CA VAL A 4 2.23 -6.80 26.98
C VAL A 4 1.41 -5.70 26.32
N GLN A 5 2.08 -4.73 25.74
CA GLN A 5 1.42 -3.65 25.03
C GLN A 5 0.79 -4.30 23.78
N LYS A 6 -0.53 -4.42 23.79
CA LYS A 6 -1.29 -5.03 22.70
C LYS A 6 -0.96 -4.28 21.42
N SER A 7 -0.29 -4.92 20.46
CA SER A 7 0.05 -4.29 19.18
C SER A 7 -1.23 -3.84 18.48
N SER A 8 -1.22 -2.63 17.91
CA SER A 8 -2.35 -2.14 17.14
C SER A 8 -2.46 -2.92 15.83
N PRO A 9 -3.68 -3.18 15.32
CA PRO A 9 -3.87 -3.73 13.98
C PRO A 9 -3.12 -2.92 12.91
N LEU A 10 -2.72 -3.56 11.83
CA LEU A 10 -2.09 -2.93 10.67
C LEU A 10 -3.09 -2.80 9.54
N LEU A 11 -3.10 -1.65 8.88
CA LEU A 11 -3.87 -1.42 7.66
C LEU A 11 -2.91 -1.18 6.49
N LEU A 12 -2.84 -2.12 5.57
CA LEU A 12 -2.11 -1.98 4.32
C LEU A 12 -2.97 -1.18 3.34
N LEU A 13 -2.53 0.03 3.02
CA LEU A 13 -3.12 0.87 1.98
C LEU A 13 -2.33 0.65 0.69
N ILE A 14 -2.87 -0.14 -0.23
CA ILE A 14 -2.15 -0.62 -1.40
C ILE A 14 -2.48 0.26 -2.61
N ALA A 15 -1.48 0.92 -3.19
CA ALA A 15 -1.57 1.49 -4.53
C ALA A 15 -1.28 0.37 -5.55
N GLY A 16 -2.25 0.05 -6.42
CA GLY A 16 -2.23 -1.12 -7.29
C GLY A 16 -2.81 -2.37 -6.61
N ALA A 17 -3.88 -2.20 -5.84
CA ALA A 17 -4.46 -3.24 -4.98
C ALA A 17 -5.05 -4.44 -5.75
N LYS A 18 -5.47 -4.25 -7.00
CA LYS A 18 -6.02 -5.30 -7.87
C LYS A 18 -4.98 -5.92 -8.81
N GLY A 19 -3.72 -5.44 -8.78
CA GLY A 19 -2.62 -6.09 -9.49
C GLY A 19 -2.29 -7.48 -8.93
N ALA A 20 -1.46 -8.27 -9.62
CA ALA A 20 -1.11 -9.64 -9.23
C ALA A 20 -0.59 -9.76 -7.79
N VAL A 21 0.29 -8.86 -7.37
CA VAL A 21 0.82 -8.83 -5.99
C VAL A 21 -0.25 -8.35 -5.01
N GLY A 22 -0.93 -7.25 -5.31
CA GLY A 22 -1.95 -6.67 -4.42
C GLY A 22 -3.10 -7.63 -4.12
N SER A 23 -3.64 -8.28 -5.15
CA SER A 23 -4.70 -9.28 -5.01
C SER A 23 -4.24 -10.52 -4.23
N THR A 24 -3.00 -10.96 -4.44
CA THR A 24 -2.39 -12.06 -3.66
C THR A 24 -2.25 -11.70 -2.18
N VAL A 25 -1.80 -10.47 -1.88
CA VAL A 25 -1.70 -9.95 -0.50
C VAL A 25 -3.08 -9.89 0.16
N ALA A 26 -4.11 -9.50 -0.56
CA ALA A 26 -5.48 -9.48 -0.06
C ALA A 26 -5.97 -10.87 0.36
N VAL A 27 -5.71 -11.90 -0.47
CA VAL A 27 -6.00 -13.30 -0.12
C VAL A 27 -5.21 -13.74 1.10
N ALA A 28 -3.91 -13.46 1.15
CA ALA A 28 -3.06 -13.82 2.28
C ALA A 28 -3.52 -13.17 3.59
N ALA A 29 -3.91 -11.89 3.57
CA ALA A 29 -4.45 -11.19 4.73
C ALA A 29 -5.76 -11.82 5.21
N SER A 30 -6.67 -12.18 4.30
CA SER A 30 -7.92 -12.88 4.62
C SER A 30 -7.67 -14.24 5.25
N ALA A 31 -6.70 -15.01 4.72
CA ALA A 31 -6.31 -16.30 5.27
C ALA A 31 -5.69 -16.16 6.67
N LEU A 32 -4.81 -15.18 6.88
CA LEU A 32 -4.20 -14.92 8.19
C LEU A 32 -5.22 -14.55 9.26
N GLN A 33 -6.31 -13.88 8.89
CA GLN A 33 -7.36 -13.51 9.83
C GLN A 33 -8.22 -14.70 10.27
N LYS A 34 -8.44 -15.68 9.40
CA LYS A 34 -9.36 -16.81 9.63
C LYS A 34 -8.69 -18.13 9.94
N ASP A 35 -7.65 -18.44 9.22
CA ASP A 35 -7.04 -19.76 9.17
C ASP A 35 -5.51 -19.67 9.30
N THR A 36 -5.05 -18.99 10.35
CA THR A 36 -3.60 -18.73 10.56
C THR A 36 -2.76 -20.01 10.48
N GLU A 37 -3.30 -21.14 10.96
CA GLU A 37 -2.61 -22.43 10.93
C GLU A 37 -2.45 -23.02 9.52
N LYS A 38 -3.21 -22.55 8.53
CA LYS A 38 -3.11 -22.98 7.13
C LYS A 38 -2.10 -22.15 6.32
N VAL A 39 -1.63 -21.05 6.90
CA VAL A 39 -0.65 -20.18 6.25
C VAL A 39 0.75 -20.69 6.56
N LEU A 40 1.57 -20.85 5.50
CA LEU A 40 2.96 -21.26 5.69
C LEU A 40 3.71 -20.30 6.62
N PRO A 41 4.59 -20.81 7.50
CA PRO A 41 5.40 -19.97 8.36
C PRO A 41 6.18 -18.92 7.56
N ASN A 42 6.11 -17.68 7.99
CA ASN A 42 6.84 -16.55 7.41
C ASN A 42 7.21 -15.56 8.53
N LEU A 43 7.79 -14.42 8.20
CA LEU A 43 8.19 -13.43 9.21
C LEU A 43 7.04 -12.97 10.10
N THR A 44 5.82 -12.84 9.56
CA THR A 44 4.66 -12.37 10.34
C THR A 44 4.06 -13.43 11.24
N THR A 45 4.33 -14.71 10.97
CA THR A 45 3.88 -15.86 11.77
C THR A 45 5.00 -16.48 12.61
N ALA A 46 6.25 -16.01 12.48
CA ALA A 46 7.36 -16.51 13.27
C ALA A 46 7.27 -16.07 14.73
N ASP A 47 7.48 -16.98 15.67
CA ASP A 47 7.36 -16.73 17.11
C ASP A 47 8.21 -15.55 17.59
N MET A 48 9.38 -15.30 17.00
CA MET A 48 10.25 -14.19 17.35
C MET A 48 9.62 -12.81 17.05
N PHE A 49 8.61 -12.74 16.20
CA PHE A 49 7.89 -11.50 15.83
C PHE A 49 6.46 -11.47 16.38
N ALA A 50 6.01 -12.49 17.11
CA ALA A 50 4.65 -12.60 17.64
C ALA A 50 4.28 -11.41 18.56
N GLU A 51 5.26 -10.83 19.27
CA GLU A 51 5.06 -9.66 20.12
C GLU A 51 4.96 -8.34 19.31
N VAL A 52 5.47 -8.32 18.09
CA VAL A 52 5.50 -7.12 17.24
C VAL A 52 4.19 -6.91 16.53
N LEU A 53 3.67 -7.95 15.88
CA LEU A 53 2.40 -7.88 15.15
C LEU A 53 1.72 -9.25 15.11
N PRO A 54 0.52 -9.41 15.70
CA PRO A 54 -0.29 -10.59 15.47
C PRO A 54 -0.70 -10.69 13.99
N ALA A 55 -0.38 -11.81 13.35
CA ALA A 55 -0.64 -12.02 11.93
C ALA A 55 -2.13 -11.88 11.55
N ASN A 56 -3.05 -12.15 12.48
CA ASN A 56 -4.50 -12.04 12.29
C ASN A 56 -5.06 -10.62 12.44
N GLN A 57 -4.23 -9.60 12.54
CA GLN A 57 -4.61 -8.19 12.67
C GLN A 57 -4.11 -7.34 11.51
N ILE A 58 -4.00 -7.93 10.32
CA ILE A 58 -3.61 -7.23 9.09
C ILE A 58 -4.89 -7.04 8.25
N PHE A 59 -5.22 -5.78 7.98
CA PHE A 59 -6.29 -5.39 7.09
C PHE A 59 -5.72 -4.85 5.78
N VAL A 60 -6.51 -4.95 4.70
CA VAL A 60 -6.16 -4.43 3.37
C VAL A 60 -7.23 -3.46 2.91
N ALA A 61 -6.80 -2.37 2.33
CA ALA A 61 -7.59 -1.42 1.55
C ALA A 61 -6.66 -0.77 0.53
N GLY A 62 -7.15 0.11 -0.34
CA GLY A 62 -6.27 0.82 -1.26
C GLY A 62 -6.97 1.36 -2.49
N TRP A 63 -6.20 1.45 -3.58
CA TRP A 63 -6.66 2.03 -4.85
C TRP A 63 -6.24 1.18 -6.03
N ASP A 64 -7.07 1.19 -7.06
CA ASP A 64 -6.76 0.59 -8.35
C ASP A 64 -7.51 1.31 -9.48
N SER A 65 -6.95 1.27 -10.69
CA SER A 65 -7.57 1.83 -11.90
C SER A 65 -8.49 0.83 -12.60
N SER A 66 -8.43 -0.45 -12.24
CA SER A 66 -9.27 -1.49 -12.82
C SER A 66 -10.71 -1.37 -12.31
N ASP A 67 -11.68 -1.48 -13.21
CA ASP A 67 -13.11 -1.57 -12.91
C ASP A 67 -13.54 -2.98 -12.44
N LYS A 68 -12.67 -4.00 -12.61
CA LYS A 68 -12.92 -5.37 -12.17
C LYS A 68 -13.05 -5.46 -10.66
N SER A 69 -13.77 -6.47 -10.19
CA SER A 69 -13.77 -6.81 -8.76
C SER A 69 -12.41 -7.36 -8.33
N LEU A 70 -12.12 -7.35 -7.03
CA LEU A 70 -10.92 -7.99 -6.50
C LEU A 70 -10.89 -9.49 -6.78
N ILE A 71 -12.07 -10.15 -6.76
CA ILE A 71 -12.22 -11.58 -7.08
C ILE A 71 -11.85 -11.84 -8.53
N ASP A 72 -12.37 -11.04 -9.47
CA ASP A 72 -12.04 -11.18 -10.88
C ASP A 72 -10.54 -10.95 -11.13
N SER A 73 -9.94 -10.03 -10.39
CA SER A 73 -8.50 -9.78 -10.46
C SER A 73 -7.68 -10.98 -9.98
N VAL A 74 -8.08 -11.66 -8.89
CA VAL A 74 -7.43 -12.89 -8.41
C VAL A 74 -7.54 -14.00 -9.46
N LEU A 75 -8.71 -14.13 -10.11
CA LEU A 75 -8.94 -15.10 -11.18
C LEU A 75 -8.05 -14.82 -12.40
N ASP A 76 -8.05 -13.59 -12.88
CA ASP A 76 -7.35 -13.21 -14.10
C ASP A 76 -5.83 -13.32 -14.01
N HIS A 77 -5.28 -13.05 -12.82
CA HIS A 77 -3.83 -13.13 -12.63
C HIS A 77 -3.30 -14.55 -12.50
N GLU A 78 -4.15 -15.52 -12.16
CA GLU A 78 -3.81 -16.96 -12.05
C GLU A 78 -2.60 -17.27 -11.15
N VAL A 79 -2.25 -16.35 -10.21
CA VAL A 79 -1.12 -16.53 -9.28
C VAL A 79 -1.41 -17.62 -8.26
N LEU A 80 -2.66 -17.71 -7.82
CA LEU A 80 -3.09 -18.65 -6.79
C LEU A 80 -4.06 -19.68 -7.36
N ASN A 81 -3.83 -20.96 -6.99
CA ASN A 81 -4.82 -21.99 -7.30
C ASN A 81 -6.17 -21.68 -6.64
N GLU A 82 -7.28 -21.89 -7.35
CA GLU A 82 -8.63 -21.60 -6.86
C GLU A 82 -8.91 -22.22 -5.49
N LYS A 83 -8.43 -23.43 -5.22
CA LYS A 83 -8.62 -24.12 -3.93
C LYS A 83 -8.03 -23.36 -2.75
N ILE A 84 -7.06 -22.48 -2.99
CA ILE A 84 -6.40 -21.69 -1.93
C ILE A 84 -7.28 -20.53 -1.50
N TRP A 85 -7.95 -19.84 -2.43
CA TRP A 85 -8.58 -18.55 -2.15
C TRP A 85 -10.12 -18.57 -2.18
N THR A 86 -10.75 -19.58 -2.77
CA THR A 86 -12.22 -19.62 -2.90
C THR A 86 -12.95 -19.60 -1.57
N GLY A 87 -12.34 -20.14 -0.50
CA GLY A 87 -12.86 -20.07 0.87
C GLY A 87 -12.94 -18.65 1.46
N TYR A 88 -12.26 -17.68 0.85
CA TYR A 88 -12.16 -16.30 1.32
C TYR A 88 -12.93 -15.29 0.46
N LYS A 89 -13.76 -15.73 -0.48
CA LYS A 89 -14.51 -14.85 -1.40
C LYS A 89 -15.27 -13.74 -0.66
N ASN A 90 -16.03 -14.09 0.36
CA ASN A 90 -16.80 -13.11 1.13
C ASN A 90 -15.93 -12.08 1.84
N ASP A 91 -14.71 -12.45 2.22
CA ASP A 91 -13.77 -11.52 2.85
C ASP A 91 -13.16 -10.57 1.82
N LEU A 92 -12.83 -11.10 0.64
CA LEU A 92 -12.32 -10.29 -0.47
C LEU A 92 -13.35 -9.25 -0.94
N GLU A 93 -14.65 -9.60 -0.95
CA GLU A 93 -15.74 -8.67 -1.26
C GLU A 93 -15.88 -7.52 -0.25
N GLN A 94 -15.42 -7.71 0.99
CA GLN A 94 -15.47 -6.68 2.03
C GLN A 94 -14.25 -5.74 2.00
N ILE A 95 -13.20 -6.07 1.23
CA ILE A 95 -12.03 -5.22 1.08
C ILE A 95 -12.40 -3.98 0.27
N HIS A 96 -12.14 -2.82 0.85
CA HIS A 96 -12.53 -1.54 0.26
C HIS A 96 -11.40 -0.98 -0.62
N ILE A 97 -11.60 -1.03 -1.93
CA ILE A 97 -10.68 -0.48 -2.93
C ILE A 97 -11.37 0.69 -3.63
N GLN A 98 -10.73 1.86 -3.54
CA GLN A 98 -11.18 3.09 -4.20
C GLN A 98 -10.65 3.15 -5.64
N GLU A 99 -11.35 3.91 -6.46
CA GLU A 99 -10.83 4.33 -7.76
C GLU A 99 -9.65 5.27 -7.58
N VAL A 100 -8.73 5.24 -8.54
CA VAL A 100 -7.62 6.21 -8.57
C VAL A 100 -8.15 7.62 -8.82
N PRO A 101 -7.43 8.68 -8.39
CA PRO A 101 -7.81 10.05 -8.74
C PRO A 101 -7.88 10.23 -10.26
N GLU A 102 -8.86 11.02 -10.71
CA GLU A 102 -9.08 11.29 -12.12
C GLU A 102 -7.86 11.99 -12.75
N SER A 103 -7.45 11.53 -13.93
CA SER A 103 -6.23 12.02 -14.62
C SER A 103 -6.30 13.49 -15.05
N HIS A 104 -7.50 14.07 -15.15
CA HIS A 104 -7.68 15.48 -15.50
C HIS A 104 -7.45 16.45 -14.33
N LEU A 105 -7.37 15.94 -13.10
CA LEU A 105 -7.08 16.74 -11.92
C LEU A 105 -5.61 17.17 -11.89
N THR A 106 -5.35 18.35 -11.34
CA THR A 106 -3.96 18.75 -11.07
C THR A 106 -3.28 17.80 -10.07
N PRO A 107 -1.95 17.64 -10.10
CA PRO A 107 -1.24 16.78 -9.14
C PRO A 107 -1.60 17.11 -7.68
N LYS A 108 -1.74 18.38 -7.34
CA LYS A 108 -2.16 18.81 -6.01
C LYS A 108 -3.57 18.32 -5.67
N ALA A 109 -4.53 18.45 -6.60
CA ALA A 109 -5.91 18.00 -6.38
C ALA A 109 -5.99 16.46 -6.25
N GLN A 110 -5.17 15.72 -7.02
CA GLN A 110 -5.05 14.27 -6.85
C GLN A 110 -4.53 13.90 -5.47
N VAL A 111 -3.50 14.59 -4.97
CA VAL A 111 -2.98 14.39 -3.61
C VAL A 111 -4.05 14.70 -2.55
N GLU A 112 -4.79 15.79 -2.68
CA GLU A 112 -5.87 16.15 -1.76
C GLU A 112 -6.97 15.08 -1.73
N LYS A 113 -7.36 14.52 -2.90
CA LYS A 113 -8.28 13.40 -3.00
C LYS A 113 -7.75 12.15 -2.27
N LEU A 114 -6.49 11.79 -2.50
CA LEU A 114 -5.86 10.66 -1.82
C LEU A 114 -5.77 10.85 -0.30
N GLN A 115 -5.53 12.08 0.18
CA GLN A 115 -5.57 12.40 1.61
C GLN A 115 -6.99 12.22 2.19
N ASP A 116 -8.04 12.60 1.44
CA ASP A 116 -9.42 12.37 1.84
C ASP A 116 -9.73 10.88 1.94
N ASP A 117 -9.28 10.09 0.97
CA ASP A 117 -9.43 8.64 0.98
C ASP A 117 -8.69 8.01 2.18
N ILE A 118 -7.45 8.44 2.46
CA ILE A 118 -6.70 8.00 3.65
C ILE A 118 -7.47 8.32 4.94
N ARG A 119 -8.07 9.51 5.04
CA ARG A 119 -8.91 9.88 6.20
C ARG A 119 -10.13 8.95 6.33
N ASN A 120 -10.75 8.61 5.21
CA ASN A 120 -11.91 7.71 5.19
C ASN A 120 -11.53 6.27 5.55
N PHE A 121 -10.39 5.77 5.06
CA PHE A 121 -9.85 4.48 5.48
C PHE A 121 -9.56 4.44 6.99
N LYS A 122 -8.92 5.48 7.53
CA LYS A 122 -8.67 5.58 8.99
C LYS A 122 -9.97 5.56 9.81
N LYS A 123 -11.04 6.18 9.30
CA LYS A 123 -12.36 6.13 9.96
C LYS A 123 -13.01 4.75 9.87
N ARG A 124 -12.83 4.04 8.76
CA ARG A 124 -13.41 2.70 8.56
C ARG A 124 -12.68 1.63 9.39
N TYR A 125 -11.37 1.73 9.50
CA TYR A 125 -10.51 0.78 10.20
C TYR A 125 -9.99 1.37 11.53
N ILE A 126 -10.92 1.69 12.43
CA ILE A 126 -10.63 2.36 13.70
C ILE A 126 -9.59 1.56 14.51
N GLY A 127 -8.54 2.24 14.95
CA GLY A 127 -7.47 1.66 15.77
C GLY A 127 -6.36 0.96 14.97
N ALA A 128 -6.54 0.74 13.67
CA ALA A 128 -5.48 0.19 12.82
C ALA A 128 -4.47 1.28 12.42
N LYS A 129 -3.20 0.92 12.39
CA LYS A 129 -2.11 1.79 11.92
C LYS A 129 -1.95 1.63 10.41
N PRO A 130 -2.19 2.68 9.61
CA PRO A 130 -2.04 2.60 8.16
C PRO A 130 -0.57 2.63 7.76
N VAL A 131 -0.25 1.88 6.70
CA VAL A 131 1.02 1.93 5.96
C VAL A 131 0.68 1.92 4.47
N LEU A 132 1.21 2.86 3.71
CA LEU A 132 1.11 2.83 2.25
C LEU A 132 2.07 1.79 1.70
N ILE A 133 1.56 0.90 0.85
CA ILE A 133 2.36 -0.05 0.08
C ILE A 133 2.25 0.33 -1.40
N ASN A 134 3.36 0.76 -1.99
CA ASN A 134 3.40 1.08 -3.41
C ASN A 134 3.73 -0.18 -4.22
N LEU A 135 2.77 -0.63 -5.02
CA LEU A 135 2.88 -1.76 -5.95
C LEU A 135 2.67 -1.32 -7.40
N LEU A 136 2.74 -0.01 -7.69
CA LEU A 136 2.56 0.50 -9.04
C LEU A 136 3.74 0.06 -9.94
N PRO A 137 3.48 -0.13 -11.24
CA PRO A 137 4.52 -0.55 -12.18
C PRO A 137 5.59 0.53 -12.33
N ALA A 138 6.78 0.11 -12.75
CA ALA A 138 7.86 1.04 -13.09
C ALA A 138 7.43 1.99 -14.21
N CYS A 139 7.66 3.27 -14.05
CA CYS A 139 7.33 4.32 -15.02
C CYS A 139 8.56 4.96 -15.68
N GLY A 140 9.75 4.35 -15.52
CA GLY A 140 11.02 4.85 -16.07
C GLY A 140 11.74 5.81 -15.13
N ASP A 141 12.88 6.29 -15.57
CA ASP A 141 13.69 7.23 -14.79
C ASP A 141 13.08 8.64 -14.85
N VAL A 142 12.60 9.10 -13.71
CA VAL A 142 12.08 10.45 -13.50
C VAL A 142 13.00 11.14 -12.48
N ASP A 143 13.75 12.14 -12.93
CA ASP A 143 14.61 12.93 -12.04
C ASP A 143 13.85 14.13 -11.47
N LEU A 144 13.51 14.06 -10.20
CA LEU A 144 12.86 15.12 -9.42
C LEU A 144 13.79 15.68 -8.34
N SER A 145 15.10 15.38 -8.41
CA SER A 145 16.09 15.79 -7.40
C SER A 145 16.30 17.30 -7.33
N HIS A 146 15.96 18.02 -8.40
CA HIS A 146 16.06 19.48 -8.51
C HIS A 146 14.91 20.22 -7.80
N CYS A 147 13.83 19.56 -7.44
CA CYS A 147 12.71 20.17 -6.71
C CYS A 147 13.14 20.51 -5.28
N ASN A 148 12.84 21.74 -4.83
CA ASN A 148 13.23 22.21 -3.50
C ASN A 148 12.08 22.18 -2.48
N ASN A 149 10.86 22.15 -2.95
CA ASN A 149 9.64 22.13 -2.13
C ASN A 149 8.49 21.44 -2.85
N LEU A 150 7.36 21.22 -2.15
CA LEU A 150 6.18 20.56 -2.74
C LEU A 150 5.57 21.32 -3.92
N SER A 151 5.70 22.66 -3.97
CA SER A 151 5.16 23.44 -5.10
C SER A 151 5.94 23.14 -6.37
N ASP A 152 7.27 23.12 -6.29
CA ASP A 152 8.14 22.75 -7.42
C ASP A 152 7.81 21.33 -7.90
N LEU A 153 7.63 20.41 -6.94
CA LEU A 153 7.29 19.01 -7.23
C LEU A 153 5.93 18.89 -7.92
N TYR A 154 4.89 19.62 -7.47
CA TYR A 154 3.60 19.65 -8.15
C TYR A 154 3.68 20.23 -9.56
N ASP A 155 4.52 21.23 -9.79
CA ASP A 155 4.68 21.83 -11.10
C ASP A 155 5.35 20.85 -12.09
N GLU A 156 6.38 20.14 -11.67
CA GLU A 156 7.02 19.08 -12.47
C GLU A 156 6.07 17.94 -12.79
N LEU A 157 5.29 17.48 -11.81
CA LEU A 157 4.31 16.39 -11.97
C LEU A 157 3.15 16.73 -12.92
N LYS A 158 2.98 17.99 -13.36
CA LYS A 158 2.05 18.33 -14.43
C LYS A 158 2.49 17.83 -15.80
N SER A 159 3.80 17.71 -16.01
CA SER A 159 4.42 17.31 -17.27
C SER A 159 4.89 15.86 -17.30
N VAL A 160 4.98 15.21 -16.13
CA VAL A 160 5.51 13.86 -15.96
C VAL A 160 4.46 12.96 -15.33
N ALA A 161 4.14 11.84 -15.99
CA ALA A 161 3.25 10.82 -15.45
C ALA A 161 3.98 9.97 -14.40
N PHE A 162 3.88 10.36 -13.14
CA PHE A 162 4.50 9.66 -12.02
C PHE A 162 3.49 9.49 -10.86
N PRO A 163 2.50 8.58 -11.01
CA PRO A 163 1.42 8.42 -10.03
C PRO A 163 1.94 8.04 -8.64
N ASP A 164 2.99 7.23 -8.53
CA ASP A 164 3.61 6.83 -7.26
C ASP A 164 3.90 8.03 -6.35
N MET A 165 4.35 9.14 -6.95
CA MET A 165 4.71 10.33 -6.21
C MET A 165 3.49 10.98 -5.56
N MET A 166 2.31 11.01 -6.23
CA MET A 166 1.09 11.54 -5.63
C MET A 166 0.66 10.73 -4.40
N TYR A 167 0.71 9.39 -4.48
CA TYR A 167 0.42 8.52 -3.34
C TYR A 167 1.42 8.74 -2.20
N THR A 168 2.71 8.88 -2.54
CA THR A 168 3.77 9.12 -1.55
C THR A 168 3.59 10.45 -0.84
N ILE A 169 3.33 11.55 -1.58
CA ILE A 169 3.05 12.87 -0.99
C ILE A 169 1.83 12.78 -0.07
N ALA A 170 0.73 12.18 -0.55
CA ALA A 170 -0.50 12.06 0.22
C ALA A 170 -0.29 11.28 1.52
N ALA A 171 0.43 10.16 1.47
CA ALA A 171 0.74 9.33 2.63
C ALA A 171 1.62 10.10 3.64
N VAL A 172 2.78 10.60 3.19
CA VAL A 172 3.75 11.31 4.05
C VAL A 172 3.10 12.49 4.75
N THR A 173 2.40 13.34 4.00
CA THR A 173 1.74 14.53 4.56
C THR A 173 0.51 14.21 5.42
N SER A 174 -0.02 12.98 5.34
CA SER A 174 -1.07 12.44 6.22
C SER A 174 -0.53 11.69 7.44
N GLY A 175 0.80 11.67 7.64
CA GLY A 175 1.44 10.94 8.73
C GLY A 175 1.36 9.43 8.55
N VAL A 176 1.44 8.93 7.31
CA VAL A 176 1.37 7.50 6.97
C VAL A 176 2.72 7.04 6.44
N PRO A 177 3.36 6.03 7.07
CA PRO A 177 4.57 5.39 6.56
C PRO A 177 4.41 4.86 5.14
N VAL A 178 5.51 4.84 4.37
CA VAL A 178 5.53 4.36 2.99
C VAL A 178 6.52 3.21 2.85
N VAL A 179 6.05 2.13 2.22
CA VAL A 179 6.90 1.01 1.79
C VAL A 179 6.82 0.92 0.26
N ASN A 180 7.94 1.16 -0.39
CA ASN A 180 8.04 1.15 -1.84
C ASN A 180 8.53 -0.20 -2.35
N PHE A 181 7.65 -0.95 -3.01
CA PHE A 181 7.98 -2.19 -3.71
C PHE A 181 8.27 -1.98 -5.19
N SER A 182 7.97 -0.80 -5.71
CA SER A 182 8.32 -0.42 -7.08
C SER A 182 9.81 -0.13 -7.22
N SER A 183 10.35 -0.25 -8.43
CA SER A 183 11.70 0.21 -8.75
C SER A 183 11.80 1.74 -8.89
N ASN A 184 10.67 2.45 -8.91
CA ASN A 184 10.61 3.90 -9.01
C ASN A 184 11.26 4.58 -7.79
N SER A 185 12.06 5.63 -8.00
CA SER A 185 12.71 6.37 -6.91
C SER A 185 11.74 7.38 -6.30
N LEU A 186 11.34 7.13 -5.06
CA LEU A 186 10.46 8.02 -4.27
C LEU A 186 11.25 8.89 -3.29
N GLU A 187 12.50 8.55 -3.02
CA GLU A 187 13.38 9.16 -2.02
C GLU A 187 14.03 10.46 -2.55
N VAL A 188 13.25 11.32 -3.21
CA VAL A 188 13.72 12.64 -3.62
C VAL A 188 13.84 13.58 -2.41
N PRO A 189 14.76 14.56 -2.43
CA PRO A 189 15.06 15.41 -1.26
C PRO A 189 13.81 16.05 -0.62
N VAL A 190 12.86 16.52 -1.43
CA VAL A 190 11.59 17.09 -0.95
C VAL A 190 10.80 16.10 -0.13
N ILE A 191 10.66 14.87 -0.63
CA ILE A 191 9.89 13.83 0.06
C ILE A 191 10.58 13.39 1.36
N VAL A 192 11.90 13.24 1.34
CA VAL A 192 12.67 12.93 2.54
C VAL A 192 12.48 14.01 3.61
N ASN A 193 12.54 15.29 3.22
CA ASN A 193 12.33 16.42 4.12
C ASN A 193 10.91 16.43 4.69
N GLU A 194 9.88 16.19 3.87
CA GLU A 194 8.50 16.08 4.35
C GLU A 194 8.31 14.88 5.28
N ALA A 195 8.94 13.74 4.98
CA ALA A 195 8.89 12.56 5.86
C ALA A 195 9.50 12.83 7.24
N ILE A 196 10.65 13.52 7.28
CA ILE A 196 11.29 13.96 8.53
C ILE A 196 10.36 14.91 9.30
N LYS A 197 9.80 15.91 8.62
CA LYS A 197 8.89 16.90 9.20
C LYS A 197 7.63 16.27 9.80
N HIS A 198 7.08 15.25 9.16
CA HIS A 198 5.91 14.52 9.63
C HIS A 198 6.25 13.33 10.53
N ASN A 199 7.54 13.06 10.77
CA ASN A 199 8.04 11.94 11.57
C ASN A 199 7.48 10.59 11.08
N VAL A 200 7.51 10.35 9.77
CA VAL A 200 7.09 9.09 9.14
C VAL A 200 8.24 8.40 8.43
N PRO A 201 8.42 7.09 8.59
CA PRO A 201 9.44 6.35 7.85
C PRO A 201 9.03 6.11 6.39
N ILE A 202 10.03 6.12 5.51
CA ILE A 202 9.95 5.63 4.15
C ILE A 202 10.93 4.47 4.04
N SER A 203 10.53 3.37 3.43
CA SER A 203 11.36 2.18 3.21
C SER A 203 11.17 1.66 1.78
N GLY A 204 12.17 1.05 1.24
CA GLY A 204 12.24 0.51 -0.11
C GLY A 204 13.59 0.92 -0.68
N LYS A 205 13.89 0.70 -1.94
CA LYS A 205 12.98 0.44 -3.06
C LYS A 205 13.15 -0.98 -3.57
N ASP A 206 12.27 -1.36 -4.49
CA ASP A 206 12.31 -2.62 -5.22
C ASP A 206 12.20 -3.88 -4.33
N GLY A 207 10.98 -4.42 -4.25
CA GLY A 207 10.67 -5.58 -3.44
C GLY A 207 11.46 -6.83 -3.87
N LYS A 208 11.61 -7.07 -5.17
CA LYS A 208 12.49 -8.06 -5.78
C LYS A 208 12.44 -8.00 -7.29
N THR A 209 13.44 -7.46 -7.94
CA THR A 209 13.60 -7.55 -9.39
C THR A 209 14.47 -8.73 -9.80
N GLY A 210 14.18 -9.27 -10.97
CA GLY A 210 15.10 -10.13 -11.71
C GLY A 210 15.25 -11.56 -11.21
N GLN A 211 14.40 -12.05 -10.33
CA GLN A 211 14.40 -13.47 -10.04
C GLN A 211 13.51 -14.20 -11.05
N THR A 212 14.12 -14.69 -12.10
CA THR A 212 13.59 -15.73 -12.97
C THR A 212 14.10 -17.10 -12.48
N TYR A 213 13.17 -18.04 -12.29
CA TYR A 213 13.48 -19.44 -12.06
C TYR A 213 13.30 -20.22 -13.36
#